data_e69760e5917c4713638a4a12b955dceb
#
_entry.id   e69760e5917c4713638a4a12b955dceb
#
_cell.length_a   1.000
_cell.length_b   1.000
_cell.length_c   1.000
_cell.angle_alpha   90.00
_cell.angle_beta   90.00
_cell.angle_gamma   90.00
#
_symmetry.space_group_name_H-M   'P 1'
#
loop_
_entity.id
_entity.type
_entity.pdbx_description
1 polymer ?
#
loop_
_entity_poly.entity_id
_entity_poly.type
_entity_poly.pdbx_seq_one_letter_code
_entity_poly.pdbx_strand_id
1 'polypeptide(L)'
;LCRRIEWALPDELPDDEKIRLARKHVAQRAAAGHVVDACIHCNVDGTNWHVHELEPLRPVGENGFLAKSENVYVCRKLGEKDDRKASAKEFAFLKAEGWEKVYRYRIGGETRWLTPTEAAARVRGKLGQSADPEDVSELTRKSRQGRNPKQETRYLTDWNEPTKAEEWRSEIAALINDALEENGFDGRVDHR
;
A
#
# COMPACT_ATOMS: atom_id res chain seq x y z
N LEU A 1 -13.36 4.25 -2.19
CA LEU A 1 -12.62 5.00 -1.16
C LEU A 1 -11.75 6.04 -1.84
N CYS A 2 -11.94 7.32 -1.48
CA CYS A 2 -11.10 8.44 -1.90
C CYS A 2 -10.55 9.15 -0.65
N ARG A 3 -9.48 9.89 -0.83
CA ARG A 3 -8.93 10.82 0.15
C ARG A 3 -9.47 12.19 -0.17
N ARG A 4 -9.90 12.92 0.85
CA ARG A 4 -10.22 14.33 0.78
C ARG A 4 -9.00 15.11 1.28
N ILE A 5 -8.56 16.07 0.49
CA ILE A 5 -7.51 17.02 0.83
C ILE A 5 -8.16 18.40 0.79
N GLU A 6 -7.87 19.21 1.78
CA GLU A 6 -8.35 20.58 1.89
C GLU A 6 -7.18 21.46 2.33
N TRP A 7 -6.95 22.56 1.61
CA TRP A 7 -5.88 23.46 1.91
C TRP A 7 -6.24 24.90 1.53
N ALA A 8 -5.73 25.85 2.32
CA ALA A 8 -6.00 27.28 2.12
C ALA A 8 -5.10 27.87 1.06
N LEU A 9 -5.63 28.83 0.32
CA LEU A 9 -4.89 29.68 -0.58
C LEU A 9 -4.58 31.00 0.13
N PRO A 10 -3.34 31.52 0.08
CA PRO A 10 -2.97 32.78 0.73
C PRO A 10 -3.82 33.95 0.26
N ASP A 11 -4.35 34.73 1.20
CA ASP A 11 -5.15 35.92 0.87
C ASP A 11 -4.32 37.01 0.18
N GLU A 12 -3.01 37.01 0.40
CA GLU A 12 -2.06 37.97 -0.19
C GLU A 12 -1.95 37.84 -1.71
N LEU A 13 -2.18 36.62 -2.24
CA LEU A 13 -2.08 36.38 -3.67
C LEU A 13 -3.28 36.97 -4.43
N PRO A 14 -3.09 37.53 -5.62
CA PRO A 14 -4.18 37.84 -6.54
C PRO A 14 -5.01 36.63 -6.92
N ASP A 15 -6.28 36.81 -7.26
CA ASP A 15 -7.22 35.70 -7.52
C ASP A 15 -6.77 34.82 -8.70
N ASP A 16 -6.18 35.40 -9.72
CA ASP A 16 -5.62 34.64 -10.86
C ASP A 16 -4.41 33.81 -10.47
N GLU A 17 -3.57 34.28 -9.53
CA GLU A 17 -2.46 33.54 -8.98
C GLU A 17 -2.93 32.41 -8.06
N LYS A 18 -3.97 32.61 -7.26
CA LYS A 18 -4.62 31.55 -6.48
C LYS A 18 -5.10 30.41 -7.38
N ILE A 19 -5.75 30.77 -8.50
CA ILE A 19 -6.22 29.78 -9.48
C ILE A 19 -5.04 29.07 -10.15
N ARG A 20 -3.97 29.82 -10.51
CA ARG A 20 -2.74 29.26 -11.10
C ARG A 20 -2.07 28.26 -10.16
N LEU A 21 -1.96 28.62 -8.89
CA LEU A 21 -1.38 27.77 -7.85
C LEU A 21 -2.14 26.44 -7.69
N ALA A 22 -3.48 26.51 -7.58
CA ALA A 22 -4.30 25.31 -7.50
C ALA A 22 -4.16 24.41 -8.74
N ARG A 23 -4.15 24.98 -9.94
CA ARG A 23 -3.92 24.23 -11.18
C ARG A 23 -2.53 23.60 -11.25
N LYS A 24 -1.49 24.30 -10.76
CA LYS A 24 -0.11 23.78 -10.69
C LYS A 24 -0.06 22.53 -9.79
N HIS A 25 -0.70 22.57 -8.62
CA HIS A 25 -0.80 21.42 -7.72
C HIS A 25 -1.52 20.24 -8.38
N VAL A 26 -2.72 20.45 -8.93
CA VAL A 26 -3.48 19.40 -9.62
C VAL A 26 -2.68 18.77 -10.77
N ALA A 27 -1.94 19.57 -11.54
CA ALA A 27 -1.10 19.07 -12.62
C ALA A 27 0.06 18.20 -12.10
N GLN A 28 0.69 18.57 -10.98
CA GLN A 28 1.73 17.76 -10.34
C GLN A 28 1.16 16.42 -9.85
N ARG A 29 -0.01 16.44 -9.21
CA ARG A 29 -0.69 15.23 -8.76
C ARG A 29 -1.05 14.32 -9.93
N ALA A 30 -1.58 14.89 -11.02
CA ALA A 30 -1.88 14.15 -12.24
C ALA A 30 -0.63 13.54 -12.88
N ALA A 31 0.48 14.27 -12.91
CA ALA A 31 1.77 13.75 -13.40
C ALA A 31 2.31 12.60 -12.54
N ALA A 32 2.00 12.58 -11.24
CA ALA A 32 2.30 11.47 -10.32
C ALA A 32 1.33 10.28 -10.45
N GLY A 33 0.38 10.33 -11.39
CA GLY A 33 -0.57 9.26 -11.69
C GLY A 33 -1.86 9.29 -10.87
N HIS A 34 -2.11 10.37 -10.13
CA HIS A 34 -3.37 10.56 -9.42
C HIS A 34 -4.49 11.05 -10.36
N VAL A 35 -5.71 10.68 -10.06
CA VAL A 35 -6.90 11.34 -10.58
C VAL A 35 -7.37 12.32 -9.52
N VAL A 36 -7.51 13.57 -9.89
CA VAL A 36 -7.88 14.63 -8.96
C VAL A 36 -9.17 15.29 -9.44
N ASP A 37 -10.16 15.31 -8.58
CA ASP A 37 -11.32 16.17 -8.72
C ASP A 37 -11.14 17.33 -7.73
N ALA A 38 -10.93 18.54 -8.25
CA ALA A 38 -10.60 19.71 -7.46
C ALA A 38 -11.57 20.85 -7.72
N CYS A 39 -11.97 21.53 -6.66
CA CYS A 39 -12.75 22.77 -6.75
C CYS A 39 -12.18 23.81 -5.79
N ILE A 40 -12.28 25.07 -6.20
CA ILE A 40 -11.88 26.23 -5.43
C ILE A 40 -13.13 26.86 -4.84
N HIS A 41 -13.10 27.19 -3.58
CA HIS A 41 -14.17 27.90 -2.86
C HIS A 41 -13.62 29.18 -2.22
N CYS A 42 -14.49 30.17 -2.08
CA CYS A 42 -14.27 31.32 -1.21
C CYS A 42 -15.58 31.67 -0.50
N ASN A 43 -15.48 32.45 0.56
CA ASN A 43 -16.65 33.02 1.21
C ASN A 43 -17.36 34.04 0.31
N VAL A 44 -18.59 34.39 0.66
CA VAL A 44 -19.41 35.39 -0.10
C VAL A 44 -18.74 36.76 -0.16
N ASP A 45 -17.94 37.09 0.84
CA ASP A 45 -17.16 38.33 0.93
C ASP A 45 -15.83 38.29 0.16
N GLY A 46 -15.53 37.17 -0.54
CA GLY A 46 -14.30 36.98 -1.31
C GLY A 46 -13.09 36.62 -0.44
N THR A 47 -13.28 36.26 0.81
CA THR A 47 -12.21 35.83 1.72
C THR A 47 -12.15 34.31 1.86
N ASN A 48 -11.13 33.79 2.56
CA ASN A 48 -10.96 32.38 2.89
C ASN A 48 -11.01 31.48 1.65
N TRP A 49 -10.18 31.79 0.67
CA TRP A 49 -10.00 30.95 -0.50
C TRP A 49 -9.37 29.62 -0.11
N HIS A 50 -9.96 28.52 -0.55
CA HIS A 50 -9.46 27.19 -0.27
C HIS A 50 -9.78 26.21 -1.39
N VAL A 51 -8.99 25.15 -1.48
CA VAL A 51 -9.13 24.08 -2.46
C VAL A 51 -9.65 22.84 -1.75
N HIS A 52 -10.67 22.22 -2.32
CA HIS A 52 -11.10 20.87 -1.98
C HIS A 52 -10.70 19.92 -3.09
N GLU A 53 -10.04 18.84 -2.74
CA GLU A 53 -9.63 17.80 -3.67
C GLU A 53 -10.16 16.44 -3.22
N LEU A 54 -10.61 15.65 -4.19
CA LEU A 54 -10.95 14.26 -4.00
C LEU A 54 -10.03 13.41 -4.88
N GLU A 55 -9.25 12.55 -4.24
CA GLU A 55 -8.31 11.66 -4.90
C GLU A 55 -8.64 10.19 -4.59
N PRO A 56 -8.99 9.35 -5.57
CA PRO A 56 -9.12 7.92 -5.37
C PRO A 56 -7.76 7.30 -5.04
N LEU A 57 -7.76 6.32 -4.13
CA LEU A 57 -6.56 5.56 -3.74
C LEU A 57 -6.23 4.43 -4.72
N ARG A 58 -6.61 4.58 -5.98
CA ARG A 58 -6.38 3.60 -7.04
C ARG A 58 -5.74 4.29 -8.23
N PRO A 59 -4.59 3.80 -8.69
CA PRO A 59 -3.98 4.33 -9.89
C PRO A 59 -4.85 4.04 -11.11
N VAL A 60 -4.67 4.84 -12.16
CA VAL A 60 -5.34 4.66 -13.45
C VAL A 60 -4.35 4.05 -14.44
N GLY A 61 -4.78 3.00 -15.12
CA GLY A 61 -4.11 2.41 -16.26
C GLY A 61 -4.88 2.68 -17.56
N GLU A 62 -4.43 2.11 -18.66
CA GLU A 62 -5.04 2.29 -19.99
C GLU A 62 -6.52 1.90 -20.03
N ASN A 63 -6.95 0.91 -19.25
CA ASN A 63 -8.29 0.36 -19.23
C ASN A 63 -9.12 0.81 -18.00
N GLY A 64 -8.73 1.91 -17.35
CA GLY A 64 -9.40 2.44 -16.17
C GLY A 64 -8.68 2.18 -14.86
N PHE A 65 -9.41 2.23 -13.74
CA PHE A 65 -8.81 2.09 -12.42
C PHE A 65 -8.19 0.72 -12.16
N LEU A 66 -6.92 0.70 -11.80
CA LEU A 66 -6.20 -0.49 -11.36
C LEU A 66 -6.63 -0.93 -9.96
N ALA A 67 -6.23 -2.12 -9.55
CA ALA A 67 -6.46 -2.59 -8.19
C ALA A 67 -5.64 -1.75 -7.18
N LYS A 68 -6.22 -1.48 -6.01
CA LYS A 68 -5.52 -0.81 -4.91
C LYS A 68 -4.47 -1.73 -4.27
N SER A 69 -4.79 -3.00 -4.21
CA SER A 69 -3.97 -4.02 -3.55
C SER A 69 -4.22 -5.38 -4.18
N GLU A 70 -3.33 -6.30 -3.94
CA GLU A 70 -3.46 -7.70 -4.32
C GLU A 70 -3.17 -8.61 -3.13
N ASN A 71 -3.72 -9.83 -3.16
CA ASN A 71 -3.38 -10.87 -2.20
C ASN A 71 -2.13 -11.61 -2.66
N VAL A 72 -1.14 -11.67 -1.80
CA VAL A 72 0.12 -12.38 -2.03
C VAL A 72 0.26 -13.52 -1.05
N TYR A 73 0.86 -14.62 -1.51
CA TYR A 73 1.21 -15.77 -0.68
C TYR A 73 2.51 -15.48 0.07
N VAL A 74 2.56 -15.90 1.32
CA VAL A 74 3.81 -16.00 2.05
C VAL A 74 4.48 -17.32 1.64
N CYS A 75 5.70 -17.23 1.14
CA CYS A 75 6.48 -18.35 0.63
C CYS A 75 7.80 -18.45 1.39
N ARG A 76 8.23 -19.69 1.68
CA ARG A 76 9.48 -19.98 2.36
C ARG A 76 10.24 -21.04 1.60
N LYS A 77 11.56 -20.99 1.68
CA LYS A 77 12.46 -21.99 1.13
C LYS A 77 13.38 -22.49 2.23
N LEU A 78 13.57 -23.80 2.29
CA LEU A 78 14.48 -24.40 3.26
C LEU A 78 15.90 -23.86 3.07
N GLY A 79 16.51 -23.39 4.16
CA GLY A 79 17.84 -22.79 4.13
C GLY A 79 17.86 -21.27 3.89
N GLU A 80 16.75 -20.68 3.46
CA GLU A 80 16.63 -19.22 3.37
C GLU A 80 16.13 -18.64 4.71
N LYS A 81 16.61 -17.44 5.03
CA LYS A 81 16.31 -16.81 6.32
C LYS A 81 14.98 -16.04 6.30
N ASP A 82 14.65 -15.45 5.16
CA ASP A 82 13.51 -14.55 5.03
C ASP A 82 12.41 -15.15 4.16
N ASP A 83 11.15 -14.93 4.57
CA ASP A 83 9.98 -15.28 3.78
C ASP A 83 9.85 -14.33 2.59
N ARG A 84 9.43 -14.84 1.43
CA ARG A 84 9.07 -14.02 0.26
C ARG A 84 7.56 -13.91 0.12
N LYS A 85 7.10 -12.77 -0.39
CA LYS A 85 5.70 -12.52 -0.72
C LYS A 85 5.52 -12.56 -2.23
N ALA A 86 4.60 -13.36 -2.72
CA ALA A 86 4.41 -13.58 -4.15
C ALA A 86 2.93 -13.66 -4.52
N SER A 87 2.54 -12.97 -5.59
CA SER A 87 1.26 -13.16 -6.27
C SER A 87 1.17 -14.59 -6.85
N ALA A 88 -0.01 -14.98 -7.31
CA ALA A 88 -0.20 -16.28 -7.92
C ALA A 88 0.71 -16.49 -9.15
N LYS A 89 0.95 -15.45 -9.93
CA LYS A 89 1.83 -15.49 -11.12
C LYS A 89 3.30 -15.62 -10.72
N GLU A 90 3.75 -14.79 -9.77
CA GLU A 90 5.13 -14.81 -9.27
C GLU A 90 5.46 -16.14 -8.59
N PHE A 91 4.50 -16.74 -7.86
CA PHE A 91 4.70 -18.03 -7.21
C PHE A 91 4.99 -19.16 -8.20
N ALA A 92 4.46 -19.11 -9.42
CA ALA A 92 4.76 -20.13 -10.43
C ALA A 92 6.26 -20.23 -10.72
N PHE A 93 6.97 -19.09 -10.75
CA PHE A 93 8.42 -19.03 -10.91
C PHE A 93 9.14 -19.46 -9.62
N LEU A 94 8.74 -18.93 -8.48
CA LEU A 94 9.35 -19.27 -7.20
C LEU A 94 9.26 -20.76 -6.86
N LYS A 95 8.16 -21.41 -7.25
CA LYS A 95 7.99 -22.85 -7.06
C LYS A 95 9.07 -23.66 -7.79
N ALA A 96 9.46 -23.26 -9.00
CA ALA A 96 10.53 -23.92 -9.75
C ALA A 96 11.91 -23.78 -9.06
N GLU A 97 12.09 -22.72 -8.27
CA GLU A 97 13.30 -22.48 -7.46
C GLU A 97 13.26 -23.19 -6.09
N GLY A 98 12.22 -23.95 -5.79
CA GLY A 98 12.08 -24.69 -4.53
C GLY A 98 11.42 -23.91 -3.40
N TRP A 99 10.76 -22.78 -3.71
CA TRP A 99 9.93 -22.06 -2.73
C TRP A 99 8.58 -22.76 -2.54
N GLU A 100 8.12 -22.84 -1.31
CA GLU A 100 6.83 -23.41 -0.94
C GLU A 100 5.95 -22.38 -0.26
N LYS A 101 4.62 -22.48 -0.48
CA LYS A 101 3.65 -21.69 0.26
C LYS A 101 3.60 -22.14 1.71
N VAL A 102 3.42 -21.20 2.63
CA VAL A 102 3.26 -21.46 4.05
C VAL A 102 1.78 -21.73 4.37
N TYR A 103 1.53 -22.79 5.13
CA TYR A 103 0.19 -23.22 5.55
C TYR A 103 0.13 -23.36 7.07
N ARG A 104 -1.09 -23.35 7.59
CA ARG A 104 -1.31 -23.54 9.01
C ARG A 104 -1.43 -25.03 9.32
N TYR A 105 -0.47 -25.58 10.06
CA TYR A 105 -0.44 -26.95 10.52
C TYR A 105 -0.67 -27.04 12.03
N ARG A 106 -1.33 -28.13 12.47
CA ARG A 106 -1.42 -28.48 13.88
C ARG A 106 -0.64 -29.78 14.10
N ILE A 107 0.45 -29.70 14.86
CA ILE A 107 1.36 -30.81 15.12
C ILE A 107 1.54 -30.94 16.63
N GLY A 108 1.16 -32.06 17.21
CA GLY A 108 1.29 -32.32 18.64
C GLY A 108 0.55 -31.33 19.52
N GLY A 109 -0.63 -30.87 19.09
CA GLY A 109 -1.45 -29.87 19.80
C GLY A 109 -1.11 -28.41 19.50
N GLU A 110 0.07 -28.13 18.97
CA GLU A 110 0.50 -26.76 18.61
C GLU A 110 0.14 -26.39 17.17
N THR A 111 -0.30 -25.16 16.98
CA THR A 111 -0.60 -24.61 15.65
C THR A 111 0.54 -23.71 15.19
N ARG A 112 1.09 -24.01 14.01
CA ARG A 112 2.22 -23.25 13.43
C ARG A 112 2.02 -23.02 11.94
N TRP A 113 2.65 -21.96 11.43
CA TRP A 113 2.76 -21.65 10.01
C TRP A 113 4.04 -22.27 9.45
N LEU A 114 3.91 -23.28 8.61
CA LEU A 114 4.99 -24.10 8.09
C LEU A 114 4.79 -24.34 6.60
N THR A 115 5.88 -24.61 5.89
CA THR A 115 5.79 -25.20 4.55
C THR A 115 5.46 -26.70 4.66
N PRO A 116 5.00 -27.35 3.59
CA PRO A 116 4.81 -28.81 3.56
C PRO A 116 6.09 -29.56 3.97
N THR A 117 7.24 -29.15 3.46
CA THR A 117 8.55 -29.78 3.78
C THR A 117 8.91 -29.61 5.26
N GLU A 118 8.73 -28.42 5.84
CA GLU A 118 8.98 -28.17 7.27
C GLU A 118 8.04 -28.97 8.16
N ALA A 119 6.77 -29.06 7.78
CA ALA A 119 5.77 -29.84 8.51
C ALA A 119 6.13 -31.33 8.52
N ALA A 120 6.49 -31.88 7.36
CA ALA A 120 6.93 -33.28 7.23
C ALA A 120 8.20 -33.56 8.06
N ALA A 121 9.20 -32.68 8.01
CA ALA A 121 10.42 -32.82 8.80
C ALA A 121 10.15 -32.81 10.32
N ARG A 122 9.22 -31.93 10.75
CA ARG A 122 8.86 -31.80 12.17
C ARG A 122 8.09 -33.00 12.70
N VAL A 123 7.24 -33.60 11.89
CA VAL A 123 6.54 -34.85 12.24
C VAL A 123 7.54 -35.98 12.34
N ARG A 124 8.44 -36.16 11.38
CA ARG A 124 9.50 -37.18 11.41
C ARG A 124 10.39 -37.03 12.64
N GLY A 125 10.76 -35.81 13.01
CA GLY A 125 11.54 -35.56 14.23
C GLY A 125 10.83 -35.91 15.54
N LYS A 126 9.51 -35.84 15.59
CA LYS A 126 8.70 -36.25 16.76
C LYS A 126 8.40 -37.77 16.85
N LEU A 127 8.28 -38.42 15.70
CA LEU A 127 7.91 -39.84 15.61
C LEU A 127 9.11 -40.79 15.42
N GLY A 128 10.30 -40.23 15.22
CA GLY A 128 11.48 -41.00 14.85
C GLY A 128 11.60 -41.24 13.34
N GLN A 129 12.75 -41.81 12.92
CA GLN A 129 13.08 -42.01 11.49
C GLN A 129 12.22 -43.05 10.74
N SER A 130 11.29 -43.74 11.42
CA SER A 130 10.46 -44.80 10.87
C SER A 130 9.03 -44.38 10.51
N ALA A 131 8.70 -43.10 10.56
CA ALA A 131 7.36 -42.63 10.19
C ALA A 131 7.17 -42.71 8.67
N ASP A 132 6.15 -43.46 8.23
CA ASP A 132 5.75 -43.55 6.84
C ASP A 132 5.17 -42.19 6.36
N PRO A 133 5.35 -41.79 5.08
CA PRO A 133 4.72 -40.58 4.53
C PRO A 133 3.19 -40.53 4.73
N GLU A 134 2.52 -41.64 4.83
CA GLU A 134 1.08 -41.73 5.12
C GLU A 134 0.75 -41.34 6.57
N ASP A 135 1.58 -41.69 7.54
CA ASP A 135 1.41 -41.30 8.95
C ASP A 135 1.60 -39.77 9.15
N VAL A 136 2.39 -39.15 8.28
CA VAL A 136 2.58 -37.72 8.25
C VAL A 136 1.30 -36.97 7.83
N SER A 137 0.48 -37.57 6.95
CA SER A 137 -0.77 -36.96 6.47
C SER A 137 -1.88 -36.96 7.55
N GLU A 138 -1.94 -37.97 8.41
CA GLU A 138 -2.92 -38.04 9.51
C GLU A 138 -2.61 -37.10 10.66
N LEU A 139 -1.33 -36.92 10.99
CA LEU A 139 -0.86 -36.04 12.06
C LEU A 139 -0.86 -34.57 11.67
N THR A 140 -0.80 -34.26 10.36
CA THR A 140 -0.84 -32.92 9.80
C THR A 140 -2.20 -32.54 9.20
N ARG A 141 -3.32 -33.04 9.80
CA ARG A 141 -4.64 -32.61 9.34
C ARG A 141 -4.69 -31.10 9.24
N LYS A 142 -4.70 -30.62 8.00
CA LYS A 142 -5.04 -29.23 7.69
C LYS A 142 -6.45 -28.99 8.23
N SER A 143 -6.59 -28.16 9.26
CA SER A 143 -7.92 -27.70 9.66
C SER A 143 -8.62 -27.11 8.42
N ARG A 144 -9.96 -27.02 8.46
CA ARG A 144 -10.73 -26.40 7.35
C ARG A 144 -10.18 -25.00 6.98
N GLN A 145 -9.67 -24.26 7.97
CA GLN A 145 -8.96 -22.99 7.81
C GLN A 145 -7.49 -23.13 7.35
N GLY A 146 -6.87 -24.29 7.55
CA GLY A 146 -5.50 -24.57 7.14
C GLY A 146 -5.33 -25.06 5.70
N ARG A 147 -6.42 -25.22 4.93
CA ARG A 147 -6.35 -25.58 3.51
C ARG A 147 -5.84 -24.45 2.64
N ASN A 148 -6.01 -23.20 3.08
CA ASN A 148 -5.55 -22.04 2.36
C ASN A 148 -4.13 -21.66 2.78
N PRO A 149 -3.26 -21.33 1.86
CA PRO A 149 -1.94 -20.79 2.18
C PRO A 149 -2.07 -19.47 2.92
N LYS A 150 -1.07 -19.14 3.73
CA LYS A 150 -0.96 -17.83 4.36
C LYS A 150 -0.93 -16.77 3.28
N GLN A 151 -1.82 -15.79 3.38
CA GLN A 151 -1.92 -14.65 2.48
C GLN A 151 -1.75 -13.36 3.27
N GLU A 152 -1.17 -12.39 2.61
CA GLU A 152 -1.06 -11.01 3.08
C GLU A 152 -1.51 -10.07 1.97
N THR A 153 -1.92 -8.87 2.34
CA THR A 153 -2.27 -7.85 1.37
C THR A 153 -1.01 -7.06 1.01
N ARG A 154 -0.69 -6.97 -0.29
CA ARG A 154 0.34 -6.08 -0.84
C ARG A 154 -0.36 -4.90 -1.48
N TYR A 155 -0.12 -3.70 -0.98
CA TYR A 155 -0.58 -2.48 -1.63
C TYR A 155 0.27 -2.21 -2.87
N LEU A 156 -0.37 -1.76 -3.95
CA LEU A 156 0.30 -1.50 -5.22
C LEU A 156 0.81 -0.06 -5.33
N THR A 157 0.39 0.80 -4.39
CA THR A 157 0.89 2.15 -4.22
C THR A 157 1.12 2.41 -2.74
N ASP A 158 1.95 3.39 -2.43
CA ASP A 158 2.21 3.88 -1.07
C ASP A 158 1.22 5.00 -0.64
N TRP A 159 0.27 5.34 -1.51
CA TRP A 159 -0.67 6.47 -1.31
C TRP A 159 -1.51 6.38 -0.03
N ASN A 160 -1.58 5.22 0.60
CA ASN A 160 -2.29 4.99 1.86
C ASN A 160 -1.36 4.95 3.08
N GLU A 161 -0.07 5.14 2.90
CA GLU A 161 0.89 5.19 4.01
C GLU A 161 0.67 6.45 4.85
N PRO A 162 0.79 6.38 6.17
CA PRO A 162 0.59 7.53 7.07
C PRO A 162 1.50 8.70 6.76
N THR A 163 2.74 8.43 6.33
CA THR A 163 3.76 9.43 5.98
C THR A 163 3.38 10.28 4.77
N LYS A 164 2.53 9.77 3.88
CA LYS A 164 2.10 10.50 2.68
C LYS A 164 1.32 11.77 2.97
N ALA A 165 0.58 11.81 4.07
CA ALA A 165 -0.13 13.02 4.46
C ALA A 165 0.83 14.17 4.81
N GLU A 166 1.97 13.87 5.42
CA GLU A 166 3.01 14.85 5.74
C GLU A 166 3.78 15.27 4.48
N GLU A 167 4.15 14.33 3.63
CA GLU A 167 4.78 14.61 2.34
C GLU A 167 3.92 15.58 1.50
N TRP A 168 2.63 15.31 1.36
CA TRP A 168 1.73 16.16 0.58
C TRP A 168 1.51 17.54 1.20
N ARG A 169 1.45 17.66 2.54
CA ARG A 169 1.45 18.97 3.20
C ARG A 169 2.71 19.77 2.92
N SER A 170 3.86 19.09 2.94
CA SER A 170 5.14 19.71 2.62
C SER A 170 5.20 20.19 1.17
N GLU A 171 4.70 19.37 0.22
CA GLU A 171 4.61 19.74 -1.19
C GLU A 171 3.71 20.97 -1.41
N ILE A 172 2.54 21.00 -0.78
CA ILE A 172 1.61 22.15 -0.86
C ILE A 172 2.24 23.40 -0.24
N ALA A 173 2.87 23.28 0.93
CA ALA A 173 3.53 24.41 1.58
C ALA A 173 4.68 24.98 0.72
N ALA A 174 5.46 24.10 0.09
CA ALA A 174 6.50 24.53 -0.85
C ALA A 174 5.92 25.30 -2.05
N LEU A 175 4.85 24.77 -2.65
CA LEU A 175 4.17 25.45 -3.77
C LEU A 175 3.60 26.82 -3.39
N ILE A 176 3.03 26.94 -2.19
CA ILE A 176 2.52 28.20 -1.67
C ILE A 176 3.68 29.20 -1.47
N ASN A 177 4.78 28.74 -0.88
CA ASN A 177 5.94 29.57 -0.59
C ASN A 177 6.60 30.07 -1.89
N ASP A 178 6.71 29.22 -2.91
CA ASP A 178 7.20 29.62 -4.23
C ASP A 178 6.30 30.70 -4.84
N ALA A 179 4.97 30.53 -4.77
CA ALA A 179 4.03 31.50 -5.32
C ALA A 179 4.07 32.84 -4.57
N LEU A 180 4.22 32.83 -3.24
CA LEU A 180 4.38 34.06 -2.45
C LEU A 180 5.67 34.80 -2.83
N GLU A 181 6.78 34.07 -2.97
CA GLU A 181 8.07 34.65 -3.38
C GLU A 181 8.02 35.21 -4.79
N GLU A 182 7.45 34.49 -5.76
CA GLU A 182 7.27 34.96 -7.15
C GLU A 182 6.44 36.24 -7.22
N ASN A 183 5.54 36.49 -6.27
CA ASN A 183 4.70 37.67 -6.18
C ASN A 183 5.23 38.75 -5.21
N GLY A 184 6.46 38.59 -4.68
CA GLY A 184 7.13 39.57 -3.84
C GLY A 184 6.65 39.62 -2.39
N PHE A 185 6.04 38.58 -1.89
CA PHE A 185 5.61 38.46 -0.49
C PHE A 185 6.65 37.72 0.35
N ASP A 186 6.96 38.25 1.54
CA ASP A 186 7.90 37.62 2.48
C ASP A 186 7.27 36.56 3.38
N GLY A 187 5.94 36.45 3.36
CA GLY A 187 5.19 35.42 4.11
C GLY A 187 5.64 34.00 3.77
N ARG A 188 5.59 33.12 4.75
CA ARG A 188 5.89 31.70 4.54
C ARG A 188 4.90 30.83 5.32
N VAL A 189 4.54 29.69 4.72
CA VAL A 189 3.67 28.67 5.30
C VAL A 189 4.53 27.49 5.74
N ASP A 190 4.29 26.99 6.95
CA ASP A 190 4.86 25.75 7.45
C ASP A 190 3.84 24.61 7.27
N HIS A 191 4.32 23.43 6.96
CA HIS A 191 3.50 22.23 6.77
C HIS A 191 3.15 21.51 8.08
N ARG A 192 3.66 21.97 9.23
CA ARG A 192 3.49 21.37 10.55
C ARG A 192 2.25 21.85 11.28
#